data_8965d9e916635ad0b28bccc1696be0f9
#
_entry.id   8965d9e916635ad0b28bccc1696be0f9
#
_cell.length_a   1.000
_cell.length_b   1.000
_cell.length_c   1.000
_cell.angle_alpha   90.00
_cell.angle_beta   90.00
_cell.angle_gamma   90.00
#
_symmetry.space_group_name_H-M   'P 1'
#
loop_
_entity.id
_entity.type
_entity.pdbx_description
1 polymer ?
#
loop_
_entity_poly.entity_id
_entity_poly.type
_entity_poly.pdbx_seq_one_letter_code
_entity_poly.pdbx_strand_id
1 'polypeptide(L)'
;MIAGHGRLAAARKLGMDEVPVIELAHLSPTQKRALILADNRIALDAGWDDELLALEFAELADAGYDLALTGFNDAEIDALLADDLGDAESDNEADGEESDAANDVPDAAAVPVSRPGDVWLLGEHRLICGDATDSAVIAALMAGQQASLCFTSPPYANQRNYTTGGIADWDVLMRGVFGNVPMAGDGQVLVNLGLVHRDSEVVPYWDAWITWMRTQGWRRFGWYVWDQGPGMPGDWMGRLGPSFEFVFHFNREARRPNKTVPCKFAGRDEHLRPDGTSTSMRGKDGVRGSWTHEGKLTQDTRIPDSVIRVMRHKGSIGRDIDHPAVFPVALPEFVIEAYSDTGDIVFEPFGGSGTTMLAAQRTGRQCRSVEIAPEYVDVAIQRFQQNFPEVPVALQATGLPFAAVAADRLAGEEVVQ
;
A
#
# COMPACT_ATOMS: atom_id res chain seq x y z
N MET A 1 -19.74 -6.50 -30.61
CA MET A 1 -18.54 -7.15 -31.16
C MET A 1 -18.13 -8.21 -30.18
N ILE A 2 -17.80 -9.42 -30.60
CA ILE A 2 -17.48 -10.54 -29.71
C ILE A 2 -15.96 -10.59 -29.45
N ALA A 3 -15.15 -10.40 -30.49
CA ALA A 3 -13.69 -10.45 -30.47
C ALA A 3 -13.09 -9.41 -31.41
N GLY A 4 -11.78 -9.12 -31.31
CA GLY A 4 -11.04 -8.25 -32.21
C GLY A 4 -11.07 -6.76 -31.87
N HIS A 5 -11.39 -6.37 -30.64
CA HIS A 5 -11.44 -4.95 -30.18
C HIS A 5 -10.14 -4.20 -30.43
N GLY A 6 -8.99 -4.81 -30.11
CA GLY A 6 -7.66 -4.21 -30.37
C GLY A 6 -7.37 -4.03 -31.86
N ARG A 7 -7.73 -5.02 -32.69
CA ARG A 7 -7.58 -4.93 -34.17
C ARG A 7 -8.42 -3.81 -34.76
N LEU A 8 -9.66 -3.65 -34.28
CA LEU A 8 -10.52 -2.54 -34.71
C LEU A 8 -9.97 -1.18 -34.28
N ALA A 9 -9.45 -1.07 -33.08
CA ALA A 9 -8.80 0.15 -32.60
C ALA A 9 -7.55 0.50 -33.42
N ALA A 10 -6.73 -0.49 -33.75
CA ALA A 10 -5.56 -0.32 -34.62
C ALA A 10 -5.95 0.12 -36.03
N ALA A 11 -6.97 -0.51 -36.64
CA ALA A 11 -7.49 -0.14 -37.96
C ALA A 11 -7.96 1.32 -37.98
N ARG A 12 -8.69 1.75 -36.98
CA ARG A 12 -9.11 3.17 -36.84
C ARG A 12 -7.91 4.13 -36.75
N LYS A 13 -6.86 3.78 -35.97
CA LYS A 13 -5.62 4.56 -35.88
C LYS A 13 -4.88 4.64 -37.23
N LEU A 14 -4.95 3.59 -38.05
CA LEU A 14 -4.34 3.54 -39.36
C LEU A 14 -5.20 4.19 -40.46
N GLY A 15 -6.40 4.71 -40.11
CA GLY A 15 -7.28 5.38 -41.04
C GLY A 15 -7.90 4.44 -42.09
N MET A 16 -8.07 3.16 -41.74
CA MET A 16 -8.71 2.19 -42.65
C MET A 16 -10.22 2.43 -42.70
N ASP A 17 -10.77 2.57 -43.88
CA ASP A 17 -12.21 2.79 -44.12
C ASP A 17 -13.04 1.51 -43.90
N GLU A 18 -12.43 0.35 -44.12
CA GLU A 18 -13.11 -0.95 -44.06
C GLU A 18 -12.21 -1.98 -43.33
N VAL A 19 -12.82 -2.88 -42.58
CA VAL A 19 -12.15 -4.02 -41.94
C VAL A 19 -12.96 -5.31 -42.22
N PRO A 20 -12.30 -6.46 -42.45
CA PRO A 20 -12.99 -7.72 -42.61
C PRO A 20 -13.62 -8.14 -41.27
N VAL A 21 -14.89 -8.56 -41.31
CA VAL A 21 -15.64 -9.07 -40.17
C VAL A 21 -16.32 -10.39 -40.47
N ILE A 22 -16.45 -11.24 -39.44
CA ILE A 22 -17.30 -12.44 -39.52
C ILE A 22 -18.54 -12.17 -38.68
N GLU A 23 -19.71 -12.29 -39.30
CA GLU A 23 -20.98 -12.12 -38.61
C GLU A 23 -21.48 -13.47 -38.06
N LEU A 24 -21.66 -13.55 -36.72
CA LEU A 24 -22.11 -14.75 -36.02
C LEU A 24 -23.54 -14.54 -35.47
N ALA A 25 -24.49 -14.24 -36.40
CA ALA A 25 -25.87 -13.93 -36.06
C ALA A 25 -26.65 -15.12 -35.45
N HIS A 26 -26.17 -16.34 -35.67
CA HIS A 26 -26.81 -17.59 -35.21
C HIS A 26 -26.53 -17.94 -33.75
N LEU A 27 -25.61 -17.26 -33.10
CA LEU A 27 -25.25 -17.56 -31.71
C LEU A 27 -26.26 -16.96 -30.72
N SER A 28 -26.68 -17.78 -29.75
CA SER A 28 -27.43 -17.33 -28.58
C SER A 28 -26.58 -16.43 -27.68
N PRO A 29 -27.18 -15.67 -26.75
CA PRO A 29 -26.43 -14.87 -25.78
C PRO A 29 -25.38 -15.70 -24.98
N THR A 30 -25.76 -16.90 -24.53
CA THR A 30 -24.86 -17.82 -23.79
C THR A 30 -23.70 -18.29 -24.67
N GLN A 31 -23.96 -18.70 -25.92
CA GLN A 31 -22.89 -19.09 -26.84
C GLN A 31 -21.94 -17.93 -27.20
N LYS A 32 -22.42 -16.69 -27.23
CA LYS A 32 -21.57 -15.49 -27.42
C LYS A 32 -20.60 -15.31 -26.26
N ARG A 33 -21.07 -15.50 -25.01
CA ARG A 33 -20.21 -15.42 -23.81
C ARG A 33 -19.16 -16.54 -23.82
N ALA A 34 -19.58 -17.78 -24.09
CA ALA A 34 -18.65 -18.91 -24.21
C ALA A 34 -17.58 -18.69 -25.28
N LEU A 35 -17.95 -18.12 -26.44
CA LEU A 35 -16.99 -17.80 -27.51
C LEU A 35 -16.01 -16.70 -27.09
N ILE A 36 -16.43 -15.69 -26.32
CA ILE A 36 -15.54 -14.66 -25.79
C ILE A 36 -14.50 -15.30 -24.84
N LEU A 37 -14.92 -16.20 -23.95
CA LEU A 37 -14.02 -16.91 -23.05
C LEU A 37 -13.02 -17.78 -23.82
N ALA A 38 -13.48 -18.55 -24.79
CA ALA A 38 -12.63 -19.40 -25.63
C ALA A 38 -11.62 -18.58 -26.46
N ASP A 39 -12.02 -17.46 -27.04
CA ASP A 39 -11.13 -16.56 -27.81
C ASP A 39 -10.04 -15.95 -26.92
N ASN A 40 -10.40 -15.57 -25.69
CA ASN A 40 -9.43 -15.06 -24.70
C ASN A 40 -8.51 -16.16 -24.16
N ARG A 41 -9.00 -17.40 -24.01
CA ARG A 41 -8.18 -18.55 -23.58
C ARG A 41 -7.11 -18.91 -24.62
N ILE A 42 -7.42 -18.73 -25.90
CA ILE A 42 -6.47 -18.98 -27.00
C ILE A 42 -5.36 -17.93 -27.05
N ALA A 43 -5.61 -16.73 -26.51
CA ALA A 43 -4.58 -15.72 -26.31
C ALA A 43 -3.76 -16.02 -25.02
N LEU A 44 -2.98 -17.08 -25.09
CA LEU A 44 -2.34 -17.87 -24.03
C LEU A 44 -1.43 -17.14 -23.01
N ASP A 45 -1.30 -15.82 -23.04
CA ASP A 45 -0.41 -15.05 -22.16
C ASP A 45 -1.12 -13.99 -21.32
N ALA A 46 -2.44 -13.87 -21.40
CA ALA A 46 -3.22 -13.01 -20.53
C ALA A 46 -3.72 -13.86 -19.34
N GLY A 47 -3.24 -13.56 -18.13
CA GLY A 47 -3.79 -14.16 -16.91
C GLY A 47 -5.31 -13.93 -16.80
N TRP A 48 -6.02 -14.86 -16.20
CA TRP A 48 -7.44 -14.74 -15.92
C TRP A 48 -7.61 -14.06 -14.55
N ASP A 49 -8.68 -13.29 -14.43
CA ASP A 49 -9.24 -12.94 -13.13
C ASP A 49 -10.10 -14.12 -12.69
N ASP A 50 -9.59 -14.91 -11.76
CA ASP A 50 -10.19 -16.20 -11.39
C ASP A 50 -11.57 -16.01 -10.74
N GLU A 51 -11.83 -14.92 -10.02
CA GLU A 51 -13.14 -14.59 -9.44
C GLU A 51 -14.17 -14.29 -10.53
N LEU A 52 -13.82 -13.44 -11.50
CA LEU A 52 -14.71 -13.16 -12.62
C LEU A 52 -14.92 -14.39 -13.52
N LEU A 53 -13.89 -15.20 -13.67
CA LEU A 53 -13.96 -16.43 -14.44
C LEU A 53 -14.87 -17.46 -13.76
N ALA A 54 -14.79 -17.61 -12.44
CA ALA A 54 -15.68 -18.49 -11.66
C ALA A 54 -17.16 -18.06 -11.79
N LEU A 55 -17.44 -16.75 -11.67
CA LEU A 55 -18.79 -16.21 -11.88
C LEU A 55 -19.33 -16.51 -13.28
N GLU A 56 -18.52 -16.33 -14.33
CA GLU A 56 -18.92 -16.64 -15.70
C GLU A 56 -19.17 -18.15 -15.89
N PHE A 57 -18.34 -19.01 -15.28
CA PHE A 57 -18.57 -20.46 -15.31
C PHE A 57 -19.84 -20.86 -14.57
N ALA A 58 -20.12 -20.28 -13.39
CA ALA A 58 -21.35 -20.54 -12.65
C ALA A 58 -22.59 -20.15 -13.46
N GLU A 59 -22.60 -18.96 -14.08
CA GLU A 59 -23.71 -18.53 -14.93
C GLU A 59 -23.88 -19.40 -16.20
N LEU A 60 -22.78 -19.89 -16.80
CA LEU A 60 -22.83 -20.80 -17.93
C LEU A 60 -23.39 -22.19 -17.53
N ALA A 61 -22.98 -22.69 -16.34
CA ALA A 61 -23.50 -23.94 -15.78
C ALA A 61 -25.00 -23.84 -15.48
N ASP A 62 -25.46 -22.76 -14.83
CA ASP A 62 -26.89 -22.50 -14.58
C ASP A 62 -27.72 -22.40 -15.87
N ALA A 63 -27.11 -21.88 -16.93
CA ALA A 63 -27.72 -21.86 -18.27
C ALA A 63 -27.70 -23.24 -18.98
N GLY A 64 -27.15 -24.28 -18.33
CA GLY A 64 -27.04 -25.63 -18.89
C GLY A 64 -26.06 -25.75 -20.06
N TYR A 65 -25.04 -24.87 -20.11
CA TYR A 65 -24.01 -24.91 -21.15
C TYR A 65 -22.92 -25.92 -20.83
N ASP A 66 -22.44 -26.66 -21.84
CA ASP A 66 -21.31 -27.59 -21.68
C ASP A 66 -19.99 -26.82 -21.51
N LEU A 67 -19.48 -26.80 -20.29
CA LEU A 67 -18.29 -26.01 -19.92
C LEU A 67 -17.02 -26.53 -20.60
N ALA A 68 -16.94 -27.81 -20.98
CA ALA A 68 -15.81 -28.36 -21.75
C ALA A 68 -15.58 -27.66 -23.08
N LEU A 69 -16.61 -27.02 -23.65
CA LEU A 69 -16.52 -26.25 -24.90
C LEU A 69 -15.83 -24.87 -24.72
N THR A 70 -15.51 -24.46 -23.52
CA THR A 70 -14.80 -23.20 -23.26
C THR A 70 -13.28 -23.32 -23.44
N GLY A 71 -12.77 -24.56 -23.55
CA GLY A 71 -11.33 -24.85 -23.70
C GLY A 71 -10.56 -25.02 -22.40
N PHE A 72 -11.24 -24.97 -21.26
CA PHE A 72 -10.70 -25.37 -19.95
C PHE A 72 -10.94 -26.85 -19.75
N ASN A 73 -10.02 -27.55 -19.07
CA ASN A 73 -10.22 -28.95 -18.71
C ASN A 73 -11.04 -29.09 -17.42
N ASP A 74 -11.57 -30.30 -17.17
CA ASP A 74 -12.45 -30.56 -16.02
C ASP A 74 -11.77 -30.19 -14.68
N ALA A 75 -10.47 -30.44 -14.54
CA ALA A 75 -9.73 -30.11 -13.31
C ALA A 75 -9.56 -28.59 -13.11
N GLU A 76 -9.40 -27.83 -14.18
CA GLU A 76 -9.37 -26.36 -14.13
C GLU A 76 -10.75 -25.80 -13.76
N ILE A 77 -11.81 -26.36 -14.33
CA ILE A 77 -13.20 -25.96 -14.05
C ILE A 77 -13.55 -26.31 -12.60
N ASP A 78 -13.25 -27.54 -12.17
CA ASP A 78 -13.49 -27.98 -10.79
C ASP A 78 -12.74 -27.15 -9.76
N ALA A 79 -11.49 -26.77 -10.04
CA ALA A 79 -10.70 -25.90 -9.16
C ALA A 79 -11.31 -24.49 -9.04
N LEU A 80 -11.78 -23.91 -10.16
CA LEU A 80 -12.41 -22.60 -10.16
C LEU A 80 -13.79 -22.58 -9.49
N LEU A 81 -14.57 -23.66 -9.63
CA LEU A 81 -15.89 -23.78 -8.99
C LEU A 81 -15.80 -24.31 -7.55
N ALA A 82 -14.72 -25.00 -7.16
CA ALA A 82 -14.52 -25.48 -5.80
C ALA A 82 -14.15 -24.37 -4.79
N ASP A 83 -13.56 -23.28 -5.26
CA ASP A 83 -13.32 -22.10 -4.44
C ASP A 83 -14.62 -21.40 -3.98
N ASP A 84 -15.75 -21.69 -4.65
CA ASP A 84 -17.08 -21.19 -4.25
C ASP A 84 -17.86 -22.17 -3.34
N LEU A 85 -17.35 -23.38 -3.11
CA LEU A 85 -17.98 -24.44 -2.30
C LEU A 85 -17.12 -24.91 -1.11
N GLY A 86 -16.65 -23.96 -0.31
CA GLY A 86 -16.41 -24.18 1.11
C GLY A 86 -15.27 -25.11 1.53
N ASP A 87 -14.56 -24.64 2.52
CA ASP A 87 -13.82 -25.38 3.53
C ASP A 87 -12.57 -26.20 3.11
N ALA A 88 -11.57 -25.50 2.61
CA ALA A 88 -10.22 -25.83 3.02
C ALA A 88 -9.82 -24.80 4.08
N GLU A 89 -9.67 -25.25 5.32
CA GLU A 89 -9.07 -24.50 6.41
C GLU A 89 -7.64 -24.06 6.05
N SER A 90 -7.50 -23.05 5.21
CA SER A 90 -6.38 -22.15 5.25
C SER A 90 -6.86 -20.98 6.11
N ASP A 91 -6.32 -20.85 7.31
CA ASP A 91 -6.49 -19.71 8.20
C ASP A 91 -6.00 -18.41 7.53
N ASN A 92 -6.72 -17.96 6.54
CA ASN A 92 -6.78 -16.59 6.08
C ASN A 92 -8.27 -16.27 5.97
N GLU A 93 -8.86 -15.93 7.12
CA GLU A 93 -10.00 -15.06 7.14
C GLU A 93 -9.58 -13.72 6.51
N ALA A 94 -9.55 -13.68 5.18
CA ALA A 94 -9.82 -12.47 4.46
C ALA A 94 -11.34 -12.50 4.25
N ASP A 95 -12.08 -12.25 5.33
CA ASP A 95 -13.44 -11.74 5.26
C ASP A 95 -13.48 -10.73 4.13
N GLY A 96 -14.60 -10.74 3.36
CA GLY A 96 -14.96 -9.67 2.47
C GLY A 96 -14.98 -8.36 3.26
N GLU A 97 -13.81 -7.80 3.52
CA GLU A 97 -13.66 -6.48 4.08
C GLU A 97 -14.27 -5.53 3.06
N GLU A 98 -15.44 -4.98 3.42
CA GLU A 98 -15.91 -3.72 2.83
C GLU A 98 -14.67 -2.83 2.69
N SER A 99 -14.39 -2.40 1.46
CA SER A 99 -13.19 -1.61 1.20
C SER A 99 -13.16 -0.46 2.20
N ASP A 100 -12.12 -0.39 3.02
CA ASP A 100 -12.02 0.66 4.04
C ASP A 100 -12.14 2.03 3.36
N ALA A 101 -13.24 2.74 3.63
CA ALA A 101 -13.52 4.04 3.03
C ALA A 101 -12.39 5.06 3.25
N ALA A 102 -11.55 4.84 4.25
CA ALA A 102 -10.36 5.66 4.47
C ALA A 102 -9.29 5.50 3.37
N ASN A 103 -9.35 4.44 2.57
CA ASN A 103 -8.47 4.28 1.40
C ASN A 103 -8.89 5.15 0.21
N ASP A 104 -10.11 5.69 0.19
CA ASP A 104 -10.55 6.61 -0.85
C ASP A 104 -9.82 7.94 -0.71
N VAL A 105 -9.32 8.47 -1.84
CA VAL A 105 -8.58 9.71 -1.90
C VAL A 105 -9.39 10.73 -2.71
N PRO A 106 -9.71 11.90 -2.14
CA PRO A 106 -10.37 12.98 -2.89
C PRO A 106 -9.51 13.48 -4.06
N ASP A 107 -10.16 13.98 -5.11
CA ASP A 107 -9.47 14.63 -6.20
C ASP A 107 -8.86 15.96 -5.73
N ALA A 108 -7.68 16.29 -6.25
CA ALA A 108 -7.03 17.56 -5.98
C ALA A 108 -7.78 18.71 -6.66
N ALA A 109 -7.99 19.81 -5.95
CA ALA A 109 -8.59 21.01 -6.52
C ALA A 109 -7.61 21.69 -7.50
N ALA A 110 -8.13 22.27 -8.57
CA ALA A 110 -7.32 22.99 -9.56
C ALA A 110 -6.57 24.21 -8.97
N VAL A 111 -7.14 24.84 -7.93
CA VAL A 111 -6.52 25.96 -7.20
C VAL A 111 -6.43 25.55 -5.74
N PRO A 112 -5.21 25.37 -5.20
CA PRO A 112 -5.05 24.97 -3.82
C PRO A 112 -5.32 26.12 -2.84
N VAL A 113 -5.85 25.73 -1.68
CA VAL A 113 -6.06 26.64 -0.54
C VAL A 113 -4.77 26.81 0.25
N SER A 114 -4.05 25.73 0.50
CA SER A 114 -2.78 25.72 1.23
C SER A 114 -1.68 26.45 0.45
N ARG A 115 -0.73 27.02 1.19
CA ARG A 115 0.41 27.75 0.63
C ARG A 115 1.71 27.29 1.28
N PRO A 116 2.86 27.36 0.60
CA PRO A 116 4.16 27.06 1.21
C PRO A 116 4.35 27.83 2.52
N GLY A 117 4.76 27.10 3.57
CA GLY A 117 4.91 27.61 4.93
C GLY A 117 3.70 27.47 5.84
N ASP A 118 2.53 27.12 5.31
CA ASP A 118 1.35 26.86 6.13
C ASP A 118 1.54 25.63 7.02
N VAL A 119 1.25 25.77 8.31
CA VAL A 119 1.17 24.67 9.27
C VAL A 119 -0.29 24.47 9.65
N TRP A 120 -0.84 23.33 9.31
CA TRP A 120 -2.19 22.93 9.67
C TRP A 120 -2.15 22.05 10.92
N LEU A 121 -3.07 22.33 11.84
CA LEU A 121 -3.33 21.52 13.03
C LEU A 121 -4.57 20.71 12.77
N LEU A 122 -4.45 19.37 12.84
CA LEU A 122 -5.55 18.41 12.70
C LEU A 122 -5.66 17.64 14.02
N GLY A 123 -6.41 18.19 14.99
CA GLY A 123 -6.35 17.73 16.38
C GLY A 123 -4.92 17.82 16.93
N GLU A 124 -4.35 16.67 17.31
CA GLU A 124 -2.97 16.56 17.81
C GLU A 124 -1.91 16.42 16.69
N HIS A 125 -2.34 16.27 15.44
CA HIS A 125 -1.43 16.15 14.29
C HIS A 125 -1.02 17.53 13.75
N ARG A 126 0.11 17.54 13.01
CA ARG A 126 0.60 18.74 12.32
C ARG A 126 0.99 18.36 10.90
N LEU A 127 0.52 19.15 9.94
CA LEU A 127 0.86 19.04 8.53
C LEU A 127 1.43 20.37 8.06
N ILE A 128 2.64 20.37 7.51
CA ILE A 128 3.25 21.58 6.95
C ILE A 128 3.36 21.46 5.43
N CYS A 129 2.97 22.54 4.74
CA CYS A 129 3.23 22.69 3.32
C CYS A 129 4.68 23.19 3.15
N GLY A 130 5.60 22.32 2.71
CA GLY A 130 7.01 22.71 2.62
C GLY A 130 7.93 21.59 2.15
N ASP A 131 9.20 21.93 2.02
CA ASP A 131 10.25 21.01 1.59
C ASP A 131 10.87 20.29 2.80
N ALA A 132 10.78 18.97 2.83
CA ALA A 132 11.35 18.15 3.90
C ALA A 132 12.90 18.16 3.94
N THR A 133 13.56 18.68 2.92
CA THR A 133 15.01 18.89 2.93
C THR A 133 15.41 20.16 3.70
N ASP A 134 14.46 21.07 3.95
CA ASP A 134 14.70 22.33 4.69
C ASP A 134 14.58 22.09 6.19
N SER A 135 15.67 22.27 6.90
CA SER A 135 15.73 22.13 8.37
C SER A 135 14.83 23.12 9.11
N ALA A 136 14.54 24.31 8.52
CA ALA A 136 13.62 25.27 9.10
C ALA A 136 12.16 24.79 9.04
N VAL A 137 11.77 24.14 7.95
CA VAL A 137 10.47 23.47 7.79
C VAL A 137 10.30 22.37 8.85
N ILE A 138 11.32 21.52 9.00
CA ILE A 138 11.31 20.47 10.02
C ILE A 138 11.23 21.04 11.44
N ALA A 139 11.99 22.09 11.74
CA ALA A 139 11.95 22.74 13.05
C ALA A 139 10.57 23.34 13.35
N ALA A 140 9.94 24.01 12.38
CA ALA A 140 8.60 24.55 12.51
C ALA A 140 7.55 23.47 12.74
N LEU A 141 7.62 22.36 11.98
CA LEU A 141 6.72 21.23 12.12
C LEU A 141 6.83 20.56 13.49
N MET A 142 8.05 20.27 13.92
CA MET A 142 8.32 19.50 15.13
C MET A 142 8.16 20.31 16.42
N ALA A 143 8.28 21.63 16.38
CA ALA A 143 8.19 22.54 17.53
C ALA A 143 9.05 22.07 18.73
N GLY A 144 10.28 21.61 18.47
CA GLY A 144 11.21 21.09 19.48
C GLY A 144 10.99 19.66 19.95
N GLN A 145 10.00 18.95 19.40
CA GLN A 145 9.73 17.55 19.72
C GLN A 145 10.59 16.61 18.84
N GLN A 146 10.69 15.34 19.26
CA GLN A 146 11.36 14.29 18.49
C GLN A 146 10.38 13.14 18.21
N ALA A 147 10.55 12.46 17.09
CA ALA A 147 9.70 11.34 16.71
C ALA A 147 10.26 10.01 17.22
N SER A 148 9.38 9.14 17.67
CA SER A 148 9.69 7.74 18.03
C SER A 148 9.73 6.85 16.79
N LEU A 149 8.95 7.18 15.76
CA LEU A 149 8.86 6.44 14.51
C LEU A 149 8.88 7.41 13.32
N CYS A 150 9.63 7.06 12.28
CA CYS A 150 9.43 7.57 10.93
C CYS A 150 8.93 6.42 10.07
N PHE A 151 7.77 6.58 9.43
CA PHE A 151 7.29 5.69 8.37
C PHE A 151 6.99 6.52 7.14
N THR A 152 7.50 6.08 5.99
CA THR A 152 7.34 6.84 4.74
C THR A 152 7.51 5.96 3.50
N SER A 153 6.86 6.39 2.40
CA SER A 153 7.07 5.88 1.06
C SER A 153 7.45 7.06 0.15
N PRO A 154 8.73 7.34 -0.04
CA PRO A 154 9.18 8.46 -0.87
C PRO A 154 8.86 8.20 -2.35
N PRO A 155 8.85 9.25 -3.21
CA PRO A 155 8.72 9.07 -4.65
C PRO A 155 9.81 8.15 -5.18
N TYR A 156 9.47 7.19 -6.05
CA TYR A 156 10.45 6.24 -6.61
C TYR A 156 11.21 6.89 -7.78
N ALA A 157 12.47 6.56 -7.92
CA ALA A 157 13.44 7.22 -8.80
C ALA A 157 13.08 7.25 -10.30
N ASN A 158 12.01 6.61 -10.75
CA ASN A 158 11.57 6.58 -12.16
C ASN A 158 10.07 6.45 -12.36
N GLN A 159 9.25 6.63 -11.33
CA GLN A 159 7.80 6.55 -11.51
C GLN A 159 7.22 7.93 -11.76
N ARG A 160 6.70 8.10 -13.00
CA ARG A 160 5.75 9.12 -13.49
C ARG A 160 5.90 10.53 -12.88
N ASN A 161 6.19 11.52 -13.72
CA ASN A 161 5.96 12.97 -13.54
C ASN A 161 6.19 13.64 -12.17
N TYR A 162 6.86 12.98 -11.25
CA TYR A 162 7.43 13.69 -10.12
C TYR A 162 8.62 14.52 -10.62
N THR A 163 8.76 15.73 -10.10
CA THR A 163 9.82 16.71 -10.38
C THR A 163 11.25 16.21 -10.06
N THR A 164 11.41 14.94 -9.72
CA THR A 164 12.69 14.31 -9.43
C THR A 164 13.30 13.74 -10.72
N GLY A 165 14.33 14.41 -11.22
CA GLY A 165 14.97 14.15 -12.52
C GLY A 165 15.79 12.88 -12.65
N GLY A 166 15.53 11.81 -11.88
CA GLY A 166 16.20 10.52 -12.00
C GLY A 166 16.88 10.01 -10.72
N ILE A 167 17.67 8.91 -10.83
CA ILE A 167 18.25 8.22 -9.67
C ILE A 167 19.23 9.11 -8.88
N ALA A 168 20.01 9.95 -9.56
CA ALA A 168 20.96 10.84 -8.89
C ALA A 168 20.24 11.90 -8.06
N ASP A 169 19.16 12.47 -8.59
CA ASP A 169 18.36 13.47 -7.88
C ASP A 169 17.57 12.84 -6.73
N TRP A 170 17.13 11.58 -6.89
CA TRP A 170 16.52 10.81 -5.81
C TRP A 170 17.49 10.61 -4.63
N ASP A 171 18.75 10.26 -4.89
CA ASP A 171 19.76 10.09 -3.83
C ASP A 171 20.03 11.43 -3.11
N VAL A 172 20.06 12.56 -3.84
CA VAL A 172 20.20 13.89 -3.25
C VAL A 172 19.00 14.23 -2.38
N LEU A 173 17.78 14.01 -2.87
CA LEU A 173 16.55 14.21 -2.10
C LEU A 173 16.55 13.41 -0.80
N MET A 174 16.83 12.12 -0.89
CA MET A 174 16.82 11.23 0.28
C MET A 174 17.89 11.62 1.31
N ARG A 175 19.07 12.03 0.87
CA ARG A 175 20.12 12.54 1.79
C ARG A 175 19.71 13.87 2.42
N GLY A 176 19.08 14.76 1.69
CA GLY A 176 18.55 16.01 2.22
C GLY A 176 17.53 15.78 3.33
N VAL A 177 16.54 14.93 3.06
CA VAL A 177 15.47 14.60 4.01
C VAL A 177 16.02 13.87 5.23
N PHE A 178 16.75 12.77 5.04
CA PHE A 178 17.23 11.94 6.14
C PHE A 178 18.42 12.50 6.90
N GLY A 179 19.06 13.55 6.37
CA GLY A 179 20.02 14.37 7.08
C GLY A 179 19.39 15.21 8.19
N ASN A 180 18.11 15.53 8.07
CA ASN A 180 17.34 16.37 8.99
C ASN A 180 16.26 15.61 9.77
N VAL A 181 16.20 14.27 9.67
CA VAL A 181 15.15 13.48 10.29
C VAL A 181 15.16 13.64 11.83
N PRO A 182 14.02 14.09 12.43
CA PRO A 182 13.98 14.56 13.83
C PRO A 182 13.69 13.41 14.81
N MET A 183 14.52 12.37 14.82
CA MET A 183 14.27 11.16 15.60
C MET A 183 14.86 11.20 17.01
N ALA A 184 14.13 10.61 17.95
CA ALA A 184 14.66 10.23 19.26
C ALA A 184 15.82 9.23 19.15
N GLY A 185 16.63 9.06 20.18
CA GLY A 185 17.80 8.19 20.17
C GLY A 185 17.47 6.73 19.86
N ASP A 186 16.35 6.24 20.38
CA ASP A 186 15.78 4.91 20.15
C ASP A 186 14.74 4.87 19.02
N GLY A 187 14.58 5.99 18.30
CA GLY A 187 13.63 6.11 17.21
C GLY A 187 13.90 5.13 16.06
N GLN A 188 12.82 4.63 15.49
CA GLN A 188 12.86 3.66 14.39
C GLN A 188 12.47 4.35 13.07
N VAL A 189 13.18 4.04 11.99
CA VAL A 189 12.91 4.60 10.65
C VAL A 189 12.60 3.45 9.70
N LEU A 190 11.38 3.43 9.17
CA LEU A 190 10.93 2.43 8.20
C LEU A 190 10.56 3.13 6.88
N VAL A 191 11.17 2.68 5.79
CA VAL A 191 11.02 3.30 4.47
C VAL A 191 10.55 2.24 3.47
N ASN A 192 9.37 2.47 2.90
CA ASN A 192 8.80 1.60 1.87
C ASN A 192 9.35 1.99 0.50
N LEU A 193 9.89 1.03 -0.24
CA LEU A 193 10.48 1.24 -1.57
C LEU A 193 10.12 0.10 -2.51
N GLY A 194 9.57 0.46 -3.67
CA GLY A 194 9.27 -0.48 -4.75
C GLY A 194 10.46 -0.76 -5.65
N LEU A 195 10.36 -1.82 -6.43
CA LEU A 195 11.35 -2.17 -7.45
C LEU A 195 11.26 -1.23 -8.66
N VAL A 196 12.39 -0.74 -9.11
CA VAL A 196 12.53 0.01 -10.37
C VAL A 196 13.26 -0.85 -11.38
N HIS A 197 12.71 -0.93 -12.57
CA HIS A 197 13.33 -1.64 -13.71
C HIS A 197 13.77 -0.63 -14.76
N ARG A 198 15.00 -0.80 -15.28
CA ARG A 198 15.54 -0.06 -16.41
C ARG A 198 16.25 -1.05 -17.33
N ASP A 199 16.00 -0.97 -18.63
CA ASP A 199 16.60 -1.84 -19.64
C ASP A 199 16.48 -3.34 -19.29
N SER A 200 15.32 -3.75 -18.76
CA SER A 200 14.98 -5.11 -18.31
C SER A 200 15.74 -5.60 -17.09
N GLU A 201 16.49 -4.75 -16.40
CA GLU A 201 17.18 -5.07 -15.15
C GLU A 201 16.53 -4.38 -13.94
N VAL A 202 16.62 -5.02 -12.77
CA VAL A 202 16.29 -4.38 -11.48
C VAL A 202 17.42 -3.41 -11.13
N VAL A 203 17.07 -2.16 -10.90
CA VAL A 203 18.03 -1.13 -10.49
C VAL A 203 17.94 -0.94 -8.99
N PRO A 204 18.96 -1.28 -8.20
CA PRO A 204 19.00 -1.05 -6.76
C PRO A 204 19.33 0.43 -6.47
N TYR A 205 18.43 1.34 -6.88
CA TYR A 205 18.61 2.79 -6.79
C TYR A 205 18.82 3.31 -5.37
N TRP A 206 18.45 2.51 -4.36
CA TRP A 206 18.62 2.82 -2.93
C TRP A 206 20.02 2.51 -2.34
N ASP A 207 20.88 1.78 -3.04
CA ASP A 207 22.14 1.27 -2.46
C ASP A 207 23.07 2.37 -1.98
N ALA A 208 23.21 3.45 -2.77
CA ALA A 208 24.05 4.59 -2.39
C ALA A 208 23.50 5.29 -1.15
N TRP A 209 22.18 5.51 -1.09
CA TRP A 209 21.51 6.10 0.06
C TRP A 209 21.61 5.21 1.31
N ILE A 210 21.37 3.91 1.20
CA ILE A 210 21.52 2.97 2.34
C ILE A 210 22.96 2.99 2.89
N THR A 211 23.95 3.05 1.99
CA THR A 211 25.35 3.16 2.38
C THR A 211 25.61 4.47 3.12
N TRP A 212 25.06 5.57 2.63
CA TRP A 212 25.17 6.88 3.27
C TRP A 212 24.47 6.90 4.63
N MET A 213 23.28 6.33 4.79
CA MET A 213 22.57 6.21 6.08
C MET A 213 23.48 5.61 7.17
N ARG A 214 24.29 4.60 6.81
CA ARG A 214 25.26 4.03 7.76
C ARG A 214 26.32 5.02 8.18
N THR A 215 26.76 5.93 7.33
CA THR A 215 27.72 6.99 7.69
C THR A 215 27.09 8.02 8.64
N GLN A 216 25.76 8.14 8.65
CA GLN A 216 25.00 8.97 9.58
C GLN A 216 24.66 8.26 10.90
N GLY A 217 25.23 7.09 11.14
CA GLY A 217 25.03 6.31 12.36
C GLY A 217 23.76 5.43 12.36
N TRP A 218 23.03 5.37 11.24
CA TRP A 218 21.88 4.48 11.11
C TRP A 218 22.32 3.06 10.73
N ARG A 219 21.88 2.07 11.50
CA ARG A 219 22.08 0.66 11.14
C ARG A 219 20.94 0.22 10.24
N ARG A 220 21.22 -0.48 9.14
CA ARG A 220 20.20 -1.24 8.42
C ARG A 220 19.82 -2.44 9.28
N PHE A 221 18.80 -2.27 10.12
CA PHE A 221 18.42 -3.20 11.18
C PHE A 221 17.52 -4.32 10.69
N GLY A 222 16.59 -4.00 9.80
CA GLY A 222 15.66 -4.96 9.20
C GLY A 222 15.46 -4.71 7.70
N TRP A 223 14.92 -5.74 7.05
CA TRP A 223 14.49 -5.70 5.67
C TRP A 223 13.24 -6.57 5.59
N TYR A 224 12.09 -5.94 5.47
CA TYR A 224 10.80 -6.57 5.46
C TYR A 224 10.22 -6.56 4.04
N VAL A 225 9.24 -7.41 3.81
CA VAL A 225 8.49 -7.47 2.57
C VAL A 225 7.06 -7.05 2.87
N TRP A 226 6.54 -6.07 2.15
CA TRP A 226 5.12 -5.82 2.08
C TRP A 226 4.55 -6.66 0.95
N ASP A 227 3.83 -7.72 1.31
CA ASP A 227 3.06 -8.57 0.42
C ASP A 227 1.73 -7.87 0.11
N GLN A 228 1.57 -7.51 -1.16
CA GLN A 228 0.45 -6.72 -1.67
C GLN A 228 -0.69 -7.60 -2.20
N GLY A 229 -0.58 -8.93 -2.00
CA GLY A 229 -1.46 -9.92 -2.58
C GLY A 229 -1.15 -10.24 -4.04
N PRO A 230 -2.07 -10.89 -4.77
CA PRO A 230 -1.86 -11.29 -6.14
C PRO A 230 -1.40 -10.12 -7.03
N GLY A 231 -0.40 -10.38 -7.87
CA GLY A 231 0.09 -9.39 -8.83
C GLY A 231 -0.99 -9.03 -9.84
N MET A 232 -0.94 -7.79 -10.37
CA MET A 232 -1.84 -7.38 -11.43
C MET A 232 -1.62 -8.26 -12.68
N PRO A 233 -2.69 -8.71 -13.37
CA PRO A 233 -2.55 -9.43 -14.63
C PRO A 233 -1.86 -8.55 -15.69
N GLY A 234 -0.95 -9.14 -16.46
CA GLY A 234 -0.22 -8.42 -17.50
C GLY A 234 1.00 -9.19 -17.98
N ASP A 235 1.55 -8.74 -19.12
CA ASP A 235 2.86 -9.21 -19.59
C ASP A 235 3.97 -8.41 -18.92
N TRP A 236 4.74 -9.08 -18.08
CA TRP A 236 5.87 -8.52 -17.35
C TRP A 236 7.22 -8.79 -18.03
N MET A 237 7.21 -8.99 -19.36
CA MET A 237 8.42 -9.19 -20.18
C MET A 237 9.28 -10.37 -19.68
N GLY A 238 8.62 -11.49 -19.37
CA GLY A 238 9.28 -12.72 -18.87
C GLY A 238 9.57 -12.73 -17.37
N ARG A 239 9.17 -11.71 -16.63
CA ARG A 239 9.27 -11.68 -15.16
C ARG A 239 7.97 -12.11 -14.51
N LEU A 240 8.02 -12.48 -13.23
CA LEU A 240 6.83 -12.66 -12.41
C LEU A 240 6.11 -11.32 -12.19
N GLY A 241 4.81 -11.35 -12.04
CA GLY A 241 3.99 -10.18 -11.70
C GLY A 241 4.46 -9.55 -10.36
N PRO A 242 4.60 -8.22 -10.28
CA PRO A 242 5.01 -7.57 -9.04
C PRO A 242 3.88 -7.64 -8.01
N SER A 243 4.15 -8.27 -6.88
CA SER A 243 3.21 -8.49 -5.79
C SER A 243 3.75 -8.05 -4.43
N PHE A 244 4.92 -7.42 -4.40
CA PHE A 244 5.52 -6.98 -3.15
C PHE A 244 6.35 -5.71 -3.33
N GLU A 245 6.60 -5.06 -2.21
CA GLU A 245 7.59 -3.99 -2.06
C GLU A 245 8.44 -4.26 -0.82
N PHE A 246 9.54 -3.51 -0.68
CA PHE A 246 10.42 -3.63 0.47
C PHE A 246 10.13 -2.55 1.50
N VAL A 247 10.26 -2.90 2.79
CA VAL A 247 10.27 -1.96 3.89
C VAL A 247 11.63 -2.05 4.57
N PHE A 248 12.49 -1.07 4.32
CA PHE A 248 13.81 -0.97 4.93
C PHE A 248 13.70 -0.38 6.33
N HIS A 249 14.27 -1.04 7.31
CA HIS A 249 14.24 -0.62 8.70
C HIS A 249 15.62 -0.17 9.18
N PHE A 250 15.70 1.06 9.63
CA PHE A 250 16.92 1.65 10.19
C PHE A 250 16.69 2.07 11.62
N ASN A 251 17.74 1.97 12.46
CA ASN A 251 17.77 2.51 13.82
C ASN A 251 19.20 2.83 14.27
N ARG A 252 19.30 3.57 15.38
CA ARG A 252 20.55 3.77 16.12
C ARG A 252 20.58 2.82 17.31
N GLU A 253 19.45 2.66 17.98
CA GLU A 253 19.25 1.73 19.08
C GLU A 253 18.10 0.76 18.73
N ALA A 254 18.24 -0.50 19.16
CA ALA A 254 17.24 -1.51 18.86
C ALA A 254 16.05 -1.36 19.81
N ARG A 255 14.84 -1.22 19.24
CA ARG A 255 13.58 -1.34 19.95
C ARG A 255 12.97 -2.70 19.67
N ARG A 256 12.41 -3.35 20.69
CA ARG A 256 11.61 -4.56 20.48
C ARG A 256 10.26 -4.16 19.89
N PRO A 257 9.78 -4.84 18.84
CA PRO A 257 8.45 -4.57 18.33
C PRO A 257 7.38 -4.96 19.35
N ASN A 258 6.29 -4.22 19.38
CA ASN A 258 5.12 -4.54 20.18
C ASN A 258 4.50 -5.85 19.72
N LYS A 259 3.83 -6.54 20.63
CA LYS A 259 3.13 -7.79 20.34
C LYS A 259 1.71 -7.46 19.91
N THR A 260 1.47 -7.34 18.61
CA THR A 260 0.18 -6.91 18.04
C THR A 260 -0.62 -8.06 17.44
N VAL A 261 0.03 -9.21 17.16
CA VAL A 261 -0.62 -10.34 16.49
C VAL A 261 -1.14 -11.34 17.52
N PRO A 262 -2.44 -11.70 17.50
CA PRO A 262 -3.00 -12.73 18.36
C PRO A 262 -2.30 -14.08 18.18
N CYS A 263 -2.13 -14.82 19.26
CA CYS A 263 -1.60 -16.18 19.21
C CYS A 263 -2.75 -17.20 19.05
N LYS A 264 -2.66 -18.05 18.03
CA LYS A 264 -3.66 -19.10 17.74
C LYS A 264 -3.91 -20.05 18.93
N PHE A 265 -2.90 -20.24 19.77
CA PHE A 265 -2.95 -21.18 20.90
C PHE A 265 -2.81 -20.45 22.25
N ALA A 266 -3.26 -19.21 22.35
CA ALA A 266 -3.23 -18.43 23.59
C ALA A 266 -3.86 -19.22 24.76
N GLY A 267 -3.20 -19.17 25.91
CA GLY A 267 -3.67 -19.86 27.13
C GLY A 267 -3.51 -21.38 27.13
N ARG A 268 -2.93 -22.00 26.08
CA ARG A 268 -2.60 -23.44 26.09
C ARG A 268 -1.19 -23.67 26.62
N ASP A 269 -0.95 -24.87 27.17
CA ASP A 269 0.38 -25.27 27.64
C ASP A 269 1.36 -25.32 26.45
N GLU A 270 2.45 -24.57 26.54
CA GLU A 270 3.50 -24.57 25.52
C GLU A 270 4.27 -25.90 25.55
N HIS A 271 4.48 -26.44 24.35
CA HIS A 271 5.35 -27.58 24.11
C HIS A 271 4.98 -28.90 24.81
N LEU A 272 3.76 -29.01 25.32
CA LEU A 272 3.19 -30.23 25.79
C LEU A 272 2.25 -30.83 24.75
N ARG A 273 2.30 -32.15 24.58
CA ARG A 273 1.32 -32.91 23.82
C ARG A 273 0.05 -33.12 24.66
N PRO A 274 -1.09 -33.48 24.04
CA PRO A 274 -2.32 -33.79 24.78
C PRO A 274 -2.15 -34.89 25.82
N ASP A 275 -1.15 -35.77 25.65
CA ASP A 275 -0.79 -36.85 26.61
C ASP A 275 0.14 -36.39 27.75
N GLY A 276 0.44 -35.06 27.82
CA GLY A 276 1.33 -34.47 28.83
C GLY A 276 2.83 -34.68 28.57
N THR A 277 3.21 -35.30 27.45
CA THR A 277 4.62 -35.46 27.09
C THR A 277 5.16 -34.22 26.40
N SER A 278 6.44 -33.87 26.68
CA SER A 278 7.09 -32.73 26.07
C SER A 278 7.35 -32.90 24.56
N THR A 279 7.15 -31.83 23.80
CA THR A 279 7.65 -31.73 22.43
C THR A 279 9.13 -31.30 22.51
N SER A 280 10.05 -32.18 22.11
CA SER A 280 11.48 -31.86 22.17
C SER A 280 11.96 -31.00 21.00
N MET A 281 12.90 -30.10 21.27
CA MET A 281 13.63 -29.33 20.24
C MET A 281 14.98 -30.02 19.94
N ARG A 282 15.41 -29.99 18.67
CA ARG A 282 16.76 -30.41 18.28
C ARG A 282 17.69 -29.21 18.33
N GLY A 283 18.73 -29.28 19.17
CA GLY A 283 19.79 -28.27 19.21
C GLY A 283 20.65 -28.26 17.93
N LYS A 284 21.50 -27.25 17.78
CA LYS A 284 22.44 -27.14 16.65
C LYS A 284 23.41 -28.33 16.57
N ASP A 285 23.64 -29.03 17.67
CA ASP A 285 24.45 -30.24 17.82
C ASP A 285 23.67 -31.52 17.46
N GLY A 286 22.39 -31.38 17.09
CA GLY A 286 21.52 -32.51 16.77
C GLY A 286 20.95 -33.24 18.00
N VAL A 287 21.31 -32.84 19.22
CA VAL A 287 20.83 -33.41 20.46
C VAL A 287 19.41 -32.92 20.77
N ARG A 288 18.52 -33.78 21.20
CA ARG A 288 17.18 -33.41 21.68
C ARG A 288 17.28 -32.79 23.07
N GLY A 289 16.81 -31.56 23.21
CA GLY A 289 16.71 -30.85 24.48
C GLY A 289 15.26 -30.46 24.78
N SER A 290 14.99 -30.08 26.03
CA SER A 290 13.70 -29.53 26.44
C SER A 290 13.61 -28.06 26.08
N TRP A 291 12.38 -27.55 25.90
CA TRP A 291 12.13 -26.13 25.68
C TRP A 291 12.30 -25.33 26.99
N THR A 292 12.84 -24.14 26.90
CA THR A 292 13.01 -23.22 28.05
C THR A 292 11.68 -22.74 28.63
N HIS A 293 10.58 -22.92 27.92
CA HIS A 293 9.22 -22.47 28.30
C HIS A 293 8.24 -23.63 28.51
N GLU A 294 8.75 -24.85 28.62
CA GLU A 294 7.93 -26.05 28.84
C GLU A 294 7.01 -25.87 30.06
N GLY A 295 5.71 -26.14 29.87
CA GLY A 295 4.69 -26.01 30.92
C GLY A 295 4.25 -24.57 31.23
N LYS A 296 4.68 -23.56 30.45
CA LYS A 296 4.12 -22.20 30.52
C LYS A 296 2.97 -22.08 29.56
N LEU A 297 2.00 -21.23 29.90
CA LEU A 297 0.90 -20.90 28.98
C LEU A 297 1.40 -20.06 27.81
N THR A 298 0.90 -20.38 26.63
CA THR A 298 1.15 -19.56 25.43
C THR A 298 0.57 -18.16 25.67
N GLN A 299 1.37 -17.13 25.39
CA GLN A 299 1.00 -15.73 25.50
C GLN A 299 -0.18 -15.38 24.57
N ASP A 300 -0.94 -14.33 24.91
CA ASP A 300 -2.11 -13.91 24.12
C ASP A 300 -1.72 -13.34 22.76
N THR A 301 -0.60 -12.61 22.70
CA THR A 301 -0.12 -11.95 21.48
C THR A 301 1.37 -12.23 21.25
N ARG A 302 1.77 -12.17 19.99
CA ARG A 302 3.17 -12.30 19.53
C ARG A 302 3.59 -11.09 18.71
N ILE A 303 4.89 -10.93 18.51
CA ILE A 303 5.43 -9.93 17.57
C ILE A 303 4.96 -10.26 16.15
N PRO A 304 4.72 -9.23 15.29
CA PRO A 304 4.34 -9.44 13.90
C PRO A 304 5.46 -10.09 13.09
N ASP A 305 5.07 -10.67 11.96
CA ASP A 305 5.99 -11.31 11.02
C ASP A 305 6.74 -10.29 10.16
N SER A 306 7.86 -10.71 9.56
CA SER A 306 8.67 -9.88 8.65
C SER A 306 8.08 -9.76 7.24
N VAL A 307 7.02 -10.50 6.94
CA VAL A 307 6.18 -10.34 5.76
C VAL A 307 4.89 -9.67 6.21
N ILE A 308 4.71 -8.43 5.78
CA ILE A 308 3.55 -7.59 6.09
C ILE A 308 2.49 -7.90 5.05
N ARG A 309 1.42 -8.58 5.45
CA ARG A 309 0.32 -8.97 4.54
C ARG A 309 -0.79 -7.95 4.63
N VAL A 310 -0.75 -6.99 3.74
CA VAL A 310 -1.76 -5.94 3.57
C VAL A 310 -2.09 -5.85 2.10
N MET A 311 -3.30 -6.23 1.74
CA MET A 311 -3.74 -6.25 0.34
C MET A 311 -3.79 -4.84 -0.24
N ARG A 312 -3.49 -4.71 -1.54
CA ARG A 312 -3.71 -3.47 -2.26
C ARG A 312 -5.20 -3.12 -2.25
N HIS A 313 -5.50 -1.83 -2.16
CA HIS A 313 -6.87 -1.37 -2.35
C HIS A 313 -7.29 -1.51 -3.82
N LYS A 314 -8.40 -2.24 -4.06
CA LYS A 314 -8.90 -2.55 -5.43
C LYS A 314 -9.64 -1.38 -6.09
N GLY A 315 -10.00 -0.32 -5.37
CA GLY A 315 -10.91 0.75 -5.82
C GLY A 315 -10.39 1.69 -6.91
N SER A 316 -9.11 1.65 -7.24
CA SER A 316 -8.45 2.59 -8.17
C SER A 316 -8.00 1.95 -9.48
N ILE A 317 -8.27 0.66 -9.73
CA ILE A 317 -7.85 -0.04 -10.95
C ILE A 317 -8.75 0.40 -12.11
N GLY A 318 -8.17 1.11 -13.08
CA GLY A 318 -8.83 1.48 -14.34
C GLY A 318 -9.48 2.86 -14.40
N ARG A 319 -9.37 3.69 -13.36
CA ARG A 319 -9.63 5.13 -13.47
C ARG A 319 -8.34 5.82 -13.88
N ASP A 320 -8.43 6.76 -14.82
CA ASP A 320 -7.34 7.72 -15.13
C ASP A 320 -7.16 8.64 -13.90
N ILE A 321 -6.54 8.10 -12.86
CA ILE A 321 -6.24 8.85 -11.65
C ILE A 321 -4.81 9.34 -11.81
N ASP A 322 -4.66 10.64 -11.96
CA ASP A 322 -3.37 11.37 -11.91
C ASP A 322 -2.74 11.32 -10.49
N HIS A 323 -3.23 10.41 -9.63
CA HIS A 323 -2.77 10.25 -8.26
C HIS A 323 -1.56 9.31 -8.18
N PRO A 324 -0.53 9.72 -7.44
CA PRO A 324 0.57 8.82 -7.08
C PRO A 324 0.05 7.59 -6.34
N ALA A 325 0.74 6.47 -6.52
CA ALA A 325 0.40 5.19 -5.89
C ALA A 325 0.26 5.37 -4.36
N VAL A 326 -0.98 5.31 -3.86
CA VAL A 326 -1.28 5.42 -2.42
C VAL A 326 -1.29 4.01 -1.85
N PHE A 327 -0.54 3.78 -0.80
CA PHE A 327 -0.62 2.53 -0.05
C PHE A 327 -1.86 2.54 0.87
N PRO A 328 -2.44 1.36 1.19
CA PRO A 328 -3.60 1.28 2.08
C PRO A 328 -3.26 1.70 3.52
N VAL A 329 -4.23 2.25 4.25
CA VAL A 329 -4.05 2.76 5.63
C VAL A 329 -3.55 1.67 6.58
N ALA A 330 -3.94 0.42 6.36
CA ALA A 330 -3.51 -0.74 7.15
C ALA A 330 -1.97 -0.98 7.13
N LEU A 331 -1.26 -0.53 6.07
CA LEU A 331 0.20 -0.67 6.03
C LEU A 331 0.91 0.20 7.07
N PRO A 332 0.70 1.53 7.13
CA PRO A 332 1.26 2.34 8.20
C PRO A 332 0.69 1.97 9.57
N GLU A 333 -0.58 1.56 9.71
CA GLU A 333 -1.13 1.07 10.98
C GLU A 333 -0.29 -0.08 11.55
N PHE A 334 -0.02 -1.10 10.72
CA PHE A 334 0.81 -2.24 11.12
C PHE A 334 2.19 -1.80 11.64
N VAL A 335 2.84 -0.87 10.93
CA VAL A 335 4.19 -0.40 11.30
C VAL A 335 4.14 0.47 12.56
N ILE A 336 3.15 1.36 12.66
CA ILE A 336 2.95 2.27 13.79
C ILE A 336 2.69 1.46 15.07
N GLU A 337 1.79 0.50 15.03
CA GLU A 337 1.50 -0.36 16.18
C GLU A 337 2.72 -1.20 16.62
N ALA A 338 3.49 -1.69 15.65
CA ALA A 338 4.67 -2.51 15.94
C ALA A 338 5.81 -1.72 16.59
N TYR A 339 6.01 -0.45 16.23
CA TYR A 339 7.24 0.28 16.58
C TYR A 339 7.02 1.62 17.31
N SER A 340 5.79 1.90 17.75
CA SER A 340 5.48 3.06 18.59
C SER A 340 4.47 2.72 19.67
N ASP A 341 4.37 3.57 20.69
CA ASP A 341 3.36 3.47 21.74
C ASP A 341 2.28 4.56 21.54
N THR A 342 1.10 4.38 22.15
CA THR A 342 0.03 5.39 22.12
C THR A 342 0.55 6.73 22.62
N GLY A 343 0.26 7.82 21.89
CA GLY A 343 0.76 9.17 22.18
C GLY A 343 2.13 9.50 21.58
N ASP A 344 2.85 8.52 21.04
CA ASP A 344 4.13 8.75 20.37
C ASP A 344 3.97 9.59 19.10
N ILE A 345 5.05 10.26 18.71
CA ILE A 345 5.12 11.03 17.47
C ILE A 345 5.63 10.15 16.33
N VAL A 346 4.85 10.13 15.25
CA VAL A 346 5.18 9.53 13.96
C VAL A 346 5.53 10.64 12.97
N PHE A 347 6.73 10.59 12.41
CA PHE A 347 7.21 11.53 11.40
C PHE A 347 7.02 10.97 9.99
N GLU A 348 6.44 11.77 9.09
CA GLU A 348 6.22 11.43 7.68
C GLU A 348 6.73 12.58 6.78
N PRO A 349 7.91 12.45 6.17
CA PRO A 349 8.49 13.52 5.34
C PRO A 349 7.92 13.64 3.93
N PHE A 350 7.09 12.69 3.47
CA PHE A 350 6.46 12.66 2.15
C PHE A 350 4.96 12.36 2.31
N GLY A 351 4.24 13.31 2.90
CA GLY A 351 2.87 13.13 3.40
C GLY A 351 1.83 12.73 2.36
N GLY A 352 1.99 13.18 1.11
CA GLY A 352 1.07 12.90 0.03
C GLY A 352 -0.39 13.16 0.42
N SER A 353 -1.25 12.19 0.18
CA SER A 353 -2.67 12.25 0.53
C SER A 353 -2.99 12.01 2.02
N GLY A 354 -2.00 11.96 2.91
CA GLY A 354 -2.18 11.88 4.36
C GLY A 354 -2.42 10.49 4.93
N THR A 355 -2.12 9.40 4.23
CA THR A 355 -2.40 8.02 4.67
C THR A 355 -1.77 7.69 6.02
N THR A 356 -0.50 8.05 6.24
CA THR A 356 0.18 7.84 7.54
C THR A 356 -0.48 8.63 8.68
N MET A 357 -1.04 9.81 8.38
CA MET A 357 -1.75 10.62 9.37
C MET A 357 -3.07 9.98 9.79
N LEU A 358 -3.84 9.40 8.85
CA LEU A 358 -5.05 8.64 9.17
C LEU A 358 -4.71 7.45 10.06
N ALA A 359 -3.67 6.70 9.72
CA ALA A 359 -3.20 5.57 10.52
C ALA A 359 -2.78 6.00 11.94
N ALA A 360 -2.07 7.12 12.06
CA ALA A 360 -1.67 7.67 13.36
C ALA A 360 -2.88 8.05 14.22
N GLN A 361 -3.91 8.68 13.62
CA GLN A 361 -5.16 9.02 14.33
C GLN A 361 -5.86 7.75 14.82
N ARG A 362 -6.04 6.74 13.98
CA ARG A 362 -6.71 5.47 14.33
C ARG A 362 -6.00 4.72 15.45
N THR A 363 -4.69 4.78 15.45
CA THR A 363 -3.86 4.07 16.44
C THR A 363 -3.52 4.91 17.68
N GLY A 364 -4.04 6.15 17.78
CA GLY A 364 -3.82 7.04 18.93
C GLY A 364 -2.40 7.61 19.01
N ARG A 365 -1.74 7.80 17.88
CA ARG A 365 -0.42 8.45 17.75
C ARG A 365 -0.58 9.85 17.17
N GLN A 366 0.47 10.65 17.26
CA GLN A 366 0.51 12.01 16.73
C GLN A 366 1.37 12.03 15.46
N CYS A 367 0.80 12.43 14.32
CA CYS A 367 1.57 12.56 13.08
C CYS A 367 2.19 13.96 12.97
N ARG A 368 3.41 14.01 12.45
CA ARG A 368 4.11 15.21 12.00
C ARG A 368 4.47 15.01 10.55
N SER A 369 3.71 15.60 9.63
CA SER A 369 3.81 15.33 8.19
C SER A 369 4.27 16.56 7.43
N VAL A 370 5.11 16.33 6.42
CA VAL A 370 5.55 17.34 5.45
C VAL A 370 5.01 16.96 4.08
N GLU A 371 4.43 17.92 3.36
CA GLU A 371 4.05 17.74 1.98
C GLU A 371 4.43 19.01 1.20
N ILE A 372 5.13 18.83 0.07
CA ILE A 372 5.65 19.95 -0.71
C ILE A 372 4.59 20.56 -1.62
N ALA A 373 3.64 19.77 -2.09
CA ALA A 373 2.61 20.16 -3.03
C ALA A 373 1.37 20.69 -2.29
N PRO A 374 1.01 21.98 -2.42
CA PRO A 374 -0.14 22.57 -1.73
C PRO A 374 -1.46 21.83 -2.00
N GLU A 375 -1.65 21.33 -3.23
CA GLU A 375 -2.83 20.57 -3.64
C GLU A 375 -2.96 19.26 -2.86
N TYR A 376 -1.86 18.58 -2.57
CA TYR A 376 -1.87 17.35 -1.75
C TYR A 376 -2.01 17.65 -0.26
N VAL A 377 -1.55 18.77 0.23
CA VAL A 377 -1.87 19.25 1.58
C VAL A 377 -3.39 19.38 1.76
N ASP A 378 -4.06 20.01 0.76
CA ASP A 378 -5.52 20.18 0.79
C ASP A 378 -6.24 18.82 0.71
N VAL A 379 -5.78 17.90 -0.14
CA VAL A 379 -6.31 16.53 -0.22
C VAL A 379 -6.19 15.81 1.12
N ALA A 380 -5.01 15.89 1.78
CA ALA A 380 -4.79 15.26 3.08
C ALA A 380 -5.73 15.83 4.16
N ILE A 381 -5.96 17.15 4.15
CA ILE A 381 -6.90 17.81 5.07
C ILE A 381 -8.33 17.35 4.82
N GLN A 382 -8.79 17.36 3.57
CA GLN A 382 -10.15 16.96 3.21
C GLN A 382 -10.39 15.49 3.57
N ARG A 383 -9.46 14.61 3.21
CA ARG A 383 -9.51 13.18 3.55
C ARG A 383 -9.55 12.95 5.06
N PHE A 384 -8.76 13.70 5.82
CA PHE A 384 -8.79 13.63 7.29
C PHE A 384 -10.14 14.08 7.85
N GLN A 385 -10.70 15.19 7.37
CA GLN A 385 -12.01 15.68 7.82
C GLN A 385 -13.16 14.74 7.45
N GLN A 386 -13.09 14.05 6.30
CA GLN A 386 -14.09 13.06 5.92
C GLN A 386 -14.09 11.85 6.85
N ASN A 387 -12.90 11.41 7.29
CA ASN A 387 -12.74 10.25 8.17
C ASN A 387 -12.94 10.57 9.66
N PHE A 388 -12.64 11.82 10.08
CA PHE A 388 -12.68 12.27 11.48
C PHE A 388 -13.35 13.64 11.58
N PRO A 389 -14.65 13.75 11.25
CA PRO A 389 -15.36 15.03 11.20
C PRO A 389 -15.43 15.75 12.56
N GLU A 390 -15.28 15.01 13.67
CA GLU A 390 -15.27 15.55 15.02
C GLU A 390 -13.95 16.20 15.43
N VAL A 391 -12.86 15.93 14.68
CA VAL A 391 -11.54 16.46 15.01
C VAL A 391 -11.35 17.84 14.37
N PRO A 392 -11.03 18.89 15.15
CA PRO A 392 -10.89 20.23 14.60
C PRO A 392 -9.67 20.34 13.69
N VAL A 393 -9.84 21.03 12.57
CA VAL A 393 -8.76 21.36 11.63
C VAL A 393 -8.64 22.88 11.50
N ALA A 394 -7.46 23.43 11.77
CA ALA A 394 -7.22 24.85 11.72
C ALA A 394 -5.82 25.23 11.24
N LEU A 395 -5.70 26.34 10.54
CA LEU A 395 -4.40 26.93 10.18
C LEU A 395 -3.74 27.51 11.44
N GLN A 396 -2.56 27.05 11.80
CA GLN A 396 -1.86 27.44 13.04
C GLN A 396 -1.68 28.97 13.16
N ALA A 397 -1.36 29.63 12.06
CA ALA A 397 -1.06 31.06 12.05
C ALA A 397 -2.27 31.95 12.42
N THR A 398 -3.50 31.49 12.11
CA THR A 398 -4.71 32.29 12.27
C THR A 398 -5.73 31.67 13.22
N GLY A 399 -5.62 30.38 13.47
CA GLY A 399 -6.64 29.57 14.19
C GLY A 399 -7.92 29.35 13.40
N LEU A 400 -7.99 29.76 12.14
CA LEU A 400 -9.18 29.63 11.30
C LEU A 400 -9.32 28.20 10.75
N PRO A 401 -10.55 27.68 10.68
CA PRO A 401 -10.80 26.37 10.05
C PRO A 401 -10.56 26.42 8.55
N PHE A 402 -10.27 25.25 7.94
CA PHE A 402 -9.94 25.12 6.51
C PHE A 402 -10.93 25.82 5.60
N ALA A 403 -12.23 25.64 5.80
CA ALA A 403 -13.27 26.27 4.99
C ALA A 403 -13.24 27.80 5.04
N ALA A 404 -12.91 28.40 6.20
CA ALA A 404 -12.81 29.86 6.33
C ALA A 404 -11.54 30.40 5.61
N VAL A 405 -10.42 29.68 5.71
CA VAL A 405 -9.20 30.03 4.99
C VAL A 405 -9.42 29.90 3.47
N ALA A 406 -10.14 28.85 3.03
CA ALA A 406 -10.51 28.66 1.63
C ALA A 406 -11.36 29.83 1.11
N ALA A 407 -12.40 30.23 1.85
CA ALA A 407 -13.26 31.37 1.47
C ALA A 407 -12.46 32.68 1.33
N ASP A 408 -11.53 32.94 2.25
CA ASP A 408 -10.69 34.14 2.22
C ASP A 408 -9.71 34.15 1.04
N ARG A 409 -9.01 33.03 0.82
CA ARG A 409 -7.95 32.95 -0.18
C ARG A 409 -8.46 32.86 -1.62
N LEU A 410 -9.60 32.14 -1.86
CA LEU A 410 -10.17 31.98 -3.19
C LEU A 410 -10.99 33.21 -3.63
N ALA A 411 -11.65 33.93 -2.70
CA ALA A 411 -12.33 35.19 -3.02
C ALA A 411 -11.36 36.28 -3.52
N GLY A 412 -10.09 36.24 -3.12
CA GLY A 412 -9.06 37.18 -3.55
C GLY A 412 -8.57 36.96 -4.99
N GLU A 413 -8.70 35.73 -5.52
CA GLU A 413 -8.25 35.39 -6.89
C GLU A 413 -9.27 35.75 -7.98
N GLU A 414 -10.57 35.76 -7.67
CA GLU A 414 -11.62 36.20 -8.62
C GLU A 414 -11.57 37.71 -8.94
N VAL A 415 -10.88 38.53 -8.15
CA VAL A 415 -10.79 39.99 -8.33
C VAL A 415 -9.62 40.39 -9.25
N VAL A 416 -8.74 39.48 -9.63
CA VAL A 416 -7.52 39.77 -10.42
C VAL A 416 -7.63 39.27 -11.88
N GLN A 417 -8.74 38.70 -12.30
CA GLN A 417 -9.06 38.39 -13.70
C GLN A 417 -9.97 39.48 -14.27
#